data_2743c21faf73c983895e4a584cddcda2
#
_entry.id   2743c21faf73c983895e4a584cddcda2
#
_cell.length_a   1.000
_cell.length_b   1.000
_cell.length_c   1.000
_cell.angle_alpha   90.00
_cell.angle_beta   90.00
_cell.angle_gamma   90.00
#
_symmetry.space_group_name_H-M   'P 1'
#
loop_
_entity.id
_entity.type
_entity.pdbx_description
1 polymer ?
#
loop_
_entity_poly.entity_id
_entity_poly.type
_entity_poly.pdbx_seq_one_letter_code
_entity_poly.pdbx_strand_id
1 'polypeptide(L)'
;MRNLVSRPQWMLVLTSVVVAGMSLASGETFPALFAEPHPALAGQTLSASGLPSLRGIVDSGRNADLRWPDFTPYKTEVAKLYETNGDSLLWVQNGRVRPQGLAVIGLLQNADAKGLDPEDYDGPRWKDRLLRLEQKPSEQDLVSFDTALTVSAMRYIRPIHCGRVNPKEFKFELDTEGKQLPLAEFIQNQILNAGEPAAEIQKLEPPFLGYRKLLALLPVYEGYAKQDDGQKLPTVTKTVRPGQPYAGVVRLGWFLKTIGDIPAGVQLNPTATIYDGALVEGVKHYQDRHGETPTGNLDPRTINELNTPPAVRIRQIKLTLERWRWLPHSFPQPPVVVNLPEYRVRAMNPDGTVALYKNVIIGKAYGHKSPIFEKEIQHVVFRPYWEVTPSIQRNEIVPHIQKDPTYIAKHNFEVVTPKGEVVTDNQVSPEVLEGIRSLHLMVRQKPGATNSLGLVKIIFPNPDNVYLHGTDAPELFSQDIRDFSHGCIRVEQPEDLVAWVLRNNPGWDLERVKATMNGEKNNLQVNLVARIPVLIVYGSATVNEENQIRFFDDIYGYDADLDKALAKEHP
;
A
#
# COMPACT_ATOMS: atom_id res chain seq x y z
N MET A 1 40.39 -25.78 -3.89
CA MET A 1 40.14 -25.59 -2.45
C MET A 1 39.17 -24.45 -2.33
N ARG A 2 37.91 -24.79 -2.08
CA ARG A 2 36.82 -23.81 -1.98
C ARG A 2 36.71 -23.37 -0.52
N ASN A 3 36.95 -22.09 -0.22
CA ASN A 3 36.71 -21.51 1.08
C ASN A 3 35.21 -21.22 1.23
N LEU A 4 34.55 -22.01 2.05
CA LEU A 4 33.23 -21.74 2.59
C LEU A 4 33.38 -20.67 3.67
N VAL A 5 32.90 -19.46 3.38
CA VAL A 5 32.72 -18.41 4.39
C VAL A 5 31.42 -18.70 5.11
N SER A 6 31.55 -19.12 6.37
CA SER A 6 30.44 -19.33 7.30
C SER A 6 29.73 -18.01 7.61
N ARG A 7 28.43 -17.94 7.32
CA ARG A 7 27.54 -16.84 7.77
C ARG A 7 27.33 -16.96 9.29
N PRO A 8 27.42 -15.89 10.08
CA PRO A 8 27.04 -15.94 11.47
C PRO A 8 25.51 -16.10 11.59
N GLN A 9 25.09 -17.13 12.32
CA GLN A 9 23.70 -17.32 12.74
C GLN A 9 23.36 -16.28 13.81
N TRP A 10 22.55 -15.30 13.47
CA TRP A 10 21.95 -14.37 14.42
C TRP A 10 20.74 -15.04 15.07
N MET A 11 20.93 -15.53 16.28
CA MET A 11 19.85 -16.11 17.10
C MET A 11 19.07 -14.95 17.74
N LEU A 12 17.87 -14.65 17.18
CA LEU A 12 16.90 -13.72 17.77
C LEU A 12 16.32 -14.35 19.04
N VAL A 13 16.52 -13.71 20.18
CA VAL A 13 15.69 -13.92 21.36
C VAL A 13 14.46 -13.01 21.22
N LEU A 14 13.44 -13.53 20.57
CA LEU A 14 12.10 -12.96 20.61
C LEU A 14 11.35 -13.61 21.76
N THR A 15 10.93 -12.81 22.72
CA THR A 15 9.91 -13.19 23.69
C THR A 15 8.68 -13.65 22.92
N SER A 16 8.33 -14.93 23.12
CA SER A 16 7.26 -15.63 22.43
C SER A 16 5.91 -14.96 22.68
N VAL A 17 5.42 -14.19 21.73
CA VAL A 17 3.98 -14.01 21.59
C VAL A 17 3.47 -15.24 20.85
N VAL A 18 2.83 -16.13 21.59
CA VAL A 18 2.18 -17.33 21.05
C VAL A 18 1.04 -16.87 20.16
N VAL A 19 1.30 -16.81 18.85
CA VAL A 19 0.23 -16.79 17.85
C VAL A 19 -0.15 -18.25 17.63
N ALA A 20 -1.30 -18.66 18.16
CA ALA A 20 -1.88 -19.96 17.88
C ALA A 20 -2.04 -20.12 16.37
N GLY A 21 -1.27 -21.04 15.79
CA GLY A 21 -1.35 -21.38 14.39
C GLY A 21 -2.66 -22.10 14.10
N MET A 22 -3.57 -21.44 13.39
CA MET A 22 -4.64 -22.13 12.68
C MET A 22 -4.10 -22.55 11.31
N SER A 23 -3.99 -23.86 11.14
CA SER A 23 -3.73 -24.52 9.86
C SER A 23 -4.85 -24.17 8.88
N LEU A 24 -4.54 -23.47 7.80
CA LEU A 24 -5.45 -23.26 6.69
C LEU A 24 -5.41 -24.50 5.79
N ALA A 25 -6.45 -25.29 5.89
CA ALA A 25 -6.75 -26.33 4.92
C ALA A 25 -7.17 -25.71 3.57
N SER A 26 -6.76 -26.39 2.53
CA SER A 26 -6.96 -26.09 1.11
C SER A 26 -8.41 -25.80 0.71
N GLY A 27 -8.61 -24.75 -0.10
CA GLY A 27 -9.63 -24.74 -1.15
C GLY A 27 -11.06 -24.45 -0.73
N GLU A 28 -11.31 -23.52 0.19
CA GLU A 28 -12.67 -23.02 0.42
C GLU A 28 -12.86 -21.65 -0.24
N THR A 29 -13.78 -21.61 -1.19
CA THR A 29 -14.46 -20.38 -1.60
C THR A 29 -15.02 -19.73 -0.34
N PHE A 30 -14.68 -18.45 -0.10
CA PHE A 30 -15.24 -17.71 1.02
C PHE A 30 -16.75 -17.87 1.06
N PRO A 31 -17.33 -18.32 2.19
CA PRO A 31 -18.78 -18.30 2.34
C PRO A 31 -19.22 -16.85 2.23
N ALA A 32 -20.36 -16.64 1.57
CA ALA A 32 -20.98 -15.32 1.49
C ALA A 32 -20.99 -14.69 2.90
N LEU A 33 -20.52 -13.44 3.00
CA LEU A 33 -20.41 -12.67 4.26
C LEU A 33 -21.75 -12.52 5.03
N PHE A 34 -22.82 -13.05 4.48
CA PHE A 34 -24.17 -12.97 5.00
C PHE A 34 -24.69 -14.36 5.37
N ALA A 35 -24.57 -14.69 6.67
CA ALA A 35 -25.33 -15.75 7.26
C ALA A 35 -26.85 -15.42 7.18
N GLU A 36 -27.68 -16.47 7.20
CA GLU A 36 -29.14 -16.34 7.26
C GLU A 36 -29.56 -15.27 8.27
N PRO A 37 -30.59 -14.45 7.98
CA PRO A 37 -31.03 -13.37 8.86
C PRO A 37 -31.43 -13.95 10.22
N HIS A 38 -30.70 -13.58 11.26
CA HIS A 38 -31.09 -13.90 12.63
C HIS A 38 -32.38 -13.13 13.00
N PRO A 39 -33.29 -13.74 13.79
CA PRO A 39 -34.46 -13.05 14.25
C PRO A 39 -34.12 -11.75 14.98
N ALA A 40 -34.92 -10.71 14.76
CA ALA A 40 -34.74 -9.43 15.42
C ALA A 40 -34.64 -9.63 16.95
N LEU A 41 -33.62 -9.03 17.55
CA LEU A 41 -33.45 -9.06 19.00
C LEU A 41 -34.63 -8.30 19.64
N ALA A 42 -35.13 -8.83 20.75
CA ALA A 42 -35.99 -8.07 21.64
C ALA A 42 -35.14 -6.98 22.32
N GLY A 43 -34.96 -5.83 21.64
CA GLY A 43 -34.36 -4.63 22.20
C GLY A 43 -35.22 -4.04 23.32
N GLN A 44 -34.74 -3.04 24.04
CA GLN A 44 -35.55 -2.30 24.99
C GLN A 44 -36.58 -1.45 24.22
N THR A 45 -37.85 -1.80 24.34
CA THR A 45 -38.95 -1.03 23.76
C THR A 45 -39.05 0.36 24.39
N LEU A 46 -39.23 1.37 23.55
CA LEU A 46 -39.39 2.75 23.99
C LEU A 46 -40.85 3.05 24.38
N SER A 47 -41.03 3.97 25.31
CA SER A 47 -42.33 4.51 25.66
C SER A 47 -42.90 5.43 24.55
N ALA A 48 -44.14 5.87 24.71
CA ALA A 48 -44.75 6.83 23.80
C ALA A 48 -44.02 8.18 23.72
N SER A 49 -43.14 8.51 24.70
CA SER A 49 -42.30 9.71 24.69
C SER A 49 -40.88 9.46 24.13
N GLY A 50 -40.36 8.26 24.25
CA GLY A 50 -39.02 7.91 23.73
C GLY A 50 -38.97 7.71 22.23
N LEU A 51 -40.04 7.14 21.65
CA LEU A 51 -40.11 6.90 20.21
C LEU A 51 -40.01 8.19 19.35
N PRO A 52 -40.71 9.29 19.65
CA PRO A 52 -40.53 10.57 18.96
C PRO A 52 -39.10 11.12 19.10
N SER A 53 -38.43 10.89 20.25
CA SER A 53 -37.05 11.30 20.47
C SER A 53 -36.10 10.55 19.56
N LEU A 54 -36.24 9.22 19.44
CA LEU A 54 -35.44 8.40 18.52
C LEU A 54 -35.61 8.86 17.06
N ARG A 55 -36.87 8.96 16.61
CA ARG A 55 -37.17 9.38 15.23
C ARG A 55 -36.68 10.80 14.97
N GLY A 56 -36.79 11.73 15.91
CA GLY A 56 -36.29 13.09 15.77
C GLY A 56 -34.77 13.14 15.55
N ILE A 57 -33.99 12.32 16.24
CA ILE A 57 -32.52 12.20 16.02
C ILE A 57 -32.25 11.58 14.65
N VAL A 58 -32.87 10.46 14.32
CA VAL A 58 -32.66 9.74 13.06
C VAL A 58 -33.07 10.60 11.87
N ASP A 59 -34.26 11.23 11.91
CA ASP A 59 -34.78 12.06 10.83
C ASP A 59 -33.98 13.34 10.60
N SER A 60 -33.44 13.92 11.68
CA SER A 60 -32.55 15.08 11.55
C SER A 60 -31.15 14.73 11.03
N GLY A 61 -30.72 13.48 11.13
CA GLY A 61 -29.33 13.07 10.85
C GLY A 61 -28.33 13.70 11.82
N ARG A 62 -28.75 14.08 13.03
CA ARG A 62 -27.93 14.79 14.02
C ARG A 62 -28.14 14.24 15.42
N ASN A 63 -27.03 14.02 16.12
CA ASN A 63 -27.04 13.70 17.55
C ASN A 63 -26.06 14.63 18.27
N ALA A 64 -26.55 15.47 19.17
CA ALA A 64 -25.75 16.48 19.89
C ALA A 64 -24.69 15.86 20.83
N ASP A 65 -24.84 14.61 21.25
CA ASP A 65 -23.89 13.91 22.12
C ASP A 65 -22.62 13.44 21.36
N LEU A 66 -22.65 13.40 20.03
CA LEU A 66 -21.48 13.09 19.22
C LEU A 66 -20.54 14.29 19.14
N ARG A 67 -19.23 14.02 19.10
CA ARG A 67 -18.21 15.04 18.79
C ARG A 67 -18.47 15.71 17.45
N TRP A 68 -18.83 14.91 16.46
CA TRP A 68 -19.27 15.33 15.14
C TRP A 68 -20.78 15.04 15.03
N PRO A 69 -21.63 16.02 15.38
CA PRO A 69 -23.07 15.78 15.55
C PRO A 69 -23.79 15.36 14.27
N ASP A 70 -23.32 15.81 13.11
CA ASP A 70 -23.91 15.50 11.82
C ASP A 70 -23.51 14.09 11.36
N PHE A 71 -24.50 13.20 11.18
CA PHE A 71 -24.31 11.86 10.64
C PHE A 71 -25.14 11.63 9.36
N THR A 72 -25.47 12.69 8.64
CA THR A 72 -26.24 12.61 7.38
C THR A 72 -25.72 11.54 6.40
N PRO A 73 -24.40 11.32 6.24
CA PRO A 73 -23.88 10.26 5.38
C PRO A 73 -24.27 8.84 5.79
N TYR A 74 -24.61 8.64 7.06
CA TYR A 74 -25.01 7.34 7.63
C TYR A 74 -26.52 7.26 7.93
N LYS A 75 -27.27 8.33 7.71
CA LYS A 75 -28.68 8.46 8.10
C LYS A 75 -29.53 7.29 7.60
N THR A 76 -29.41 6.92 6.35
CA THR A 76 -30.18 5.81 5.74
C THR A 76 -29.90 4.48 6.43
N GLU A 77 -28.65 4.18 6.71
CA GLU A 77 -28.25 2.94 7.39
C GLU A 77 -28.71 2.93 8.84
N VAL A 78 -28.61 4.07 9.53
CA VAL A 78 -29.11 4.22 10.92
C VAL A 78 -30.63 4.01 10.96
N ALA A 79 -31.40 4.68 10.08
CA ALA A 79 -32.84 4.51 10.00
C ALA A 79 -33.23 3.04 9.75
N LYS A 80 -32.61 2.42 8.72
CA LYS A 80 -32.84 1.00 8.37
C LYS A 80 -32.60 0.07 9.56
N LEU A 81 -31.54 0.30 10.33
CA LEU A 81 -31.17 -0.55 11.47
C LEU A 81 -32.22 -0.45 12.59
N TYR A 82 -32.70 0.77 12.95
CA TYR A 82 -33.73 0.94 13.96
C TYR A 82 -35.09 0.44 13.49
N GLU A 83 -35.51 0.73 12.25
CA GLU A 83 -36.77 0.22 11.67
C GLU A 83 -36.82 -1.31 11.69
N THR A 84 -35.72 -1.98 11.30
CA THR A 84 -35.61 -3.45 11.32
C THR A 84 -35.80 -4.02 12.73
N ASN A 85 -35.44 -3.26 13.76
CA ASN A 85 -35.58 -3.64 15.16
C ASN A 85 -36.81 -3.04 15.85
N GLY A 86 -37.83 -2.59 15.09
CA GLY A 86 -39.07 -2.06 15.61
C GLY A 86 -38.88 -0.80 16.45
N ASP A 87 -37.95 0.07 16.05
CA ASP A 87 -37.60 1.33 16.74
C ASP A 87 -37.23 1.13 18.22
N SER A 88 -36.62 0.01 18.55
CA SER A 88 -36.14 -0.32 19.91
C SER A 88 -34.67 0.05 20.09
N LEU A 89 -34.22 0.26 21.35
CA LEU A 89 -32.81 0.46 21.65
C LEU A 89 -32.03 -0.81 21.35
N LEU A 90 -30.88 -0.66 20.72
CA LEU A 90 -30.04 -1.76 20.21
C LEU A 90 -28.95 -2.19 21.20
N TRP A 91 -28.35 -1.21 21.85
CA TRP A 91 -27.18 -1.39 22.72
C TRP A 91 -27.53 -1.35 24.21
N VAL A 92 -28.72 -0.93 24.55
CA VAL A 92 -29.22 -0.81 25.93
C VAL A 92 -30.36 -1.78 26.17
N GLN A 93 -30.33 -2.48 27.30
CA GLN A 93 -31.41 -3.36 27.77
C GLN A 93 -31.58 -3.22 29.28
N ASN A 94 -32.80 -3.00 29.74
CA ASN A 94 -33.15 -2.78 31.16
C ASN A 94 -32.30 -1.64 31.80
N GLY A 95 -32.06 -0.56 31.04
CA GLY A 95 -31.27 0.59 31.48
C GLY A 95 -29.79 0.34 31.59
N ARG A 96 -29.26 -0.78 31.09
CA ARG A 96 -27.83 -1.15 31.11
C ARG A 96 -27.32 -1.40 29.71
N VAL A 97 -26.06 -1.04 29.47
CA VAL A 97 -25.38 -1.32 28.19
C VAL A 97 -25.15 -2.82 28.06
N ARG A 98 -25.50 -3.38 26.93
CA ARG A 98 -25.31 -4.79 26.59
C ARG A 98 -23.80 -5.11 26.44
N PRO A 99 -23.40 -6.38 26.65
CA PRO A 99 -21.98 -6.78 26.47
C PRO A 99 -21.44 -6.41 25.07
N GLN A 100 -22.24 -6.55 24.02
CA GLN A 100 -21.85 -6.18 22.66
C GLN A 100 -21.57 -4.66 22.53
N GLY A 101 -22.40 -3.83 23.16
CA GLY A 101 -22.16 -2.38 23.21
C GLY A 101 -20.85 -2.02 23.93
N LEU A 102 -20.58 -2.67 25.06
CA LEU A 102 -19.32 -2.47 25.79
C LEU A 102 -18.11 -2.93 24.97
N ALA A 103 -18.21 -4.06 24.24
CA ALA A 103 -17.17 -4.55 23.37
C ALA A 103 -16.88 -3.57 22.22
N VAL A 104 -17.94 -3.03 21.58
CA VAL A 104 -17.78 -2.01 20.53
C VAL A 104 -17.15 -0.74 21.11
N ILE A 105 -17.59 -0.25 22.27
CA ILE A 105 -16.99 0.92 22.94
C ILE A 105 -15.48 0.69 23.16
N GLY A 106 -15.10 -0.50 23.60
CA GLY A 106 -13.69 -0.87 23.74
C GLY A 106 -12.89 -0.75 22.45
N LEU A 107 -13.47 -1.13 21.31
CA LEU A 107 -12.85 -0.96 19.98
C LEU A 107 -12.70 0.51 19.59
N LEU A 108 -13.72 1.32 19.82
CA LEU A 108 -13.72 2.77 19.53
C LEU A 108 -12.66 3.51 20.36
N GLN A 109 -12.51 3.13 21.63
CA GLN A 109 -11.50 3.68 22.53
C GLN A 109 -10.06 3.33 22.14
N ASN A 110 -9.88 2.16 21.50
CA ASN A 110 -8.58 1.64 21.06
C ASN A 110 -8.45 1.62 19.52
N ALA A 111 -9.08 2.58 18.83
CA ALA A 111 -9.04 2.65 17.37
C ALA A 111 -7.61 2.89 16.83
N ASP A 112 -6.71 3.44 17.63
CA ASP A 112 -5.28 3.61 17.34
C ASP A 112 -4.57 2.28 17.08
N ALA A 113 -4.98 1.18 17.70
CA ALA A 113 -4.50 -0.16 17.38
C ALA A 113 -4.74 -0.58 15.92
N LYS A 114 -5.65 0.11 15.22
CA LYS A 114 -5.91 -0.05 13.78
C LYS A 114 -5.33 1.10 12.95
N GLY A 115 -4.53 1.97 13.54
CA GLY A 115 -3.98 3.15 12.88
C GLY A 115 -5.01 4.26 12.62
N LEU A 116 -6.16 4.19 13.28
CA LEU A 116 -7.22 5.19 13.25
C LEU A 116 -7.11 6.12 14.46
N ASP A 117 -7.76 7.29 14.43
CA ASP A 117 -7.77 8.21 15.56
C ASP A 117 -8.99 7.93 16.45
N PRO A 118 -8.83 7.54 17.74
CA PRO A 118 -9.95 7.32 18.64
C PRO A 118 -10.88 8.52 18.78
N GLU A 119 -10.37 9.74 18.62
CA GLU A 119 -11.16 10.97 18.66
C GLU A 119 -12.24 11.03 17.57
N ASP A 120 -12.00 10.44 16.41
CA ASP A 120 -12.96 10.36 15.30
C ASP A 120 -14.18 9.49 15.63
N TYR A 121 -14.05 8.61 16.63
CA TYR A 121 -15.07 7.64 17.05
C TYR A 121 -15.59 7.88 18.47
N ASP A 122 -15.45 9.10 18.97
CA ASP A 122 -15.82 9.49 20.33
C ASP A 122 -15.09 8.68 21.44
N GLY A 123 -13.96 8.04 21.14
CA GLY A 123 -13.26 7.14 22.03
C GLY A 123 -13.08 7.68 23.45
N PRO A 124 -12.51 8.87 23.67
CA PRO A 124 -12.31 9.45 25.01
C PRO A 124 -13.62 9.77 25.74
N ARG A 125 -14.75 9.97 25.01
CA ARG A 125 -16.04 10.40 25.59
C ARG A 125 -16.89 9.25 26.13
N TRP A 126 -16.60 8.01 25.73
CA TRP A 126 -17.39 6.85 26.11
C TRP A 126 -17.39 6.60 27.60
N LYS A 127 -16.27 6.84 28.29
CA LYS A 127 -16.19 6.69 29.75
C LYS A 127 -17.23 7.57 30.47
N ASP A 128 -17.32 8.84 30.09
CA ASP A 128 -18.25 9.79 30.74
C ASP A 128 -19.72 9.49 30.36
N ARG A 129 -19.96 9.01 29.14
CA ARG A 129 -21.30 8.57 28.72
C ARG A 129 -21.76 7.35 29.53
N LEU A 130 -20.89 6.37 29.77
CA LEU A 130 -21.21 5.21 30.61
C LEU A 130 -21.53 5.63 32.06
N LEU A 131 -20.74 6.54 32.64
CA LEU A 131 -20.99 7.07 33.98
C LEU A 131 -22.35 7.82 34.10
N ARG A 132 -22.75 8.55 33.05
CA ARG A 132 -24.08 9.21 33.04
C ARG A 132 -25.21 8.19 33.04
N LEU A 133 -25.08 7.06 32.38
CA LEU A 133 -26.11 6.01 32.37
C LEU A 133 -26.28 5.32 33.74
N GLU A 134 -25.28 5.37 34.61
CA GLU A 134 -25.40 4.83 35.98
C GLU A 134 -26.23 5.72 36.93
N GLN A 135 -26.47 6.98 36.54
CA GLN A 135 -27.10 8.00 37.37
C GLN A 135 -28.63 8.16 37.12
N LYS A 136 -29.35 7.06 36.89
CA LYS A 136 -30.80 7.05 36.57
C LYS A 136 -31.11 7.88 35.32
N PRO A 137 -30.64 7.49 34.15
CA PRO A 137 -30.83 8.21 32.91
C PRO A 137 -32.30 8.34 32.53
N SER A 138 -32.65 9.47 31.94
CA SER A 138 -33.94 9.61 31.27
C SER A 138 -33.98 8.74 30.01
N GLU A 139 -35.17 8.46 29.50
CA GLU A 139 -35.31 7.72 28.23
C GLU A 139 -34.62 8.45 27.07
N GLN A 140 -34.63 9.79 27.07
CA GLN A 140 -33.93 10.61 26.09
C GLN A 140 -32.42 10.44 26.18
N ASP A 141 -31.84 10.28 27.38
CA ASP A 141 -30.40 9.98 27.55
C ASP A 141 -30.08 8.61 26.99
N LEU A 142 -30.93 7.60 27.19
CA LEU A 142 -30.76 6.27 26.62
C LEU A 142 -30.82 6.29 25.10
N VAL A 143 -31.77 7.00 24.51
CA VAL A 143 -31.93 7.17 23.06
C VAL A 143 -30.70 7.88 22.47
N SER A 144 -30.24 8.97 23.09
CA SER A 144 -29.07 9.71 22.63
C SER A 144 -27.82 8.86 22.69
N PHE A 145 -27.62 8.10 23.77
CA PHE A 145 -26.49 7.17 23.91
C PHE A 145 -26.51 6.05 22.85
N ASP A 146 -27.68 5.41 22.69
CA ASP A 146 -27.86 4.26 21.79
C ASP A 146 -27.61 4.66 20.33
N THR A 147 -28.18 5.80 19.91
CA THR A 147 -27.94 6.35 18.58
C THR A 147 -26.49 6.84 18.38
N ALA A 148 -25.86 7.42 19.40
CA ALA A 148 -24.47 7.82 19.34
C ALA A 148 -23.55 6.60 19.15
N LEU A 149 -23.81 5.48 19.86
CA LEU A 149 -23.02 4.26 19.71
C LEU A 149 -23.22 3.62 18.34
N THR A 150 -24.47 3.62 17.82
CA THR A 150 -24.76 3.14 16.46
C THR A 150 -23.97 3.91 15.42
N VAL A 151 -24.00 5.24 15.46
CA VAL A 151 -23.28 6.09 14.51
C VAL A 151 -21.76 5.90 14.63
N SER A 152 -21.22 5.90 15.85
CA SER A 152 -19.78 5.71 16.07
C SER A 152 -19.32 4.32 15.62
N ALA A 153 -20.14 3.27 15.82
CA ALA A 153 -19.86 1.93 15.30
C ALA A 153 -19.81 1.92 13.77
N MET A 154 -20.78 2.52 13.08
CA MET A 154 -20.81 2.62 11.62
C MET A 154 -19.59 3.39 11.09
N ARG A 155 -19.26 4.52 11.72
CA ARG A 155 -18.09 5.34 11.42
C ARG A 155 -16.78 4.58 11.57
N TYR A 156 -16.67 3.68 12.53
CA TYR A 156 -15.49 2.85 12.76
C TYR A 156 -15.42 1.65 11.79
N ILE A 157 -16.53 0.96 11.58
CA ILE A 157 -16.59 -0.27 10.75
C ILE A 157 -16.26 0.04 9.29
N ARG A 158 -16.83 1.11 8.73
CA ARG A 158 -16.63 1.47 7.33
C ARG A 158 -15.16 1.69 6.96
N PRO A 159 -14.37 2.52 7.67
CA PRO A 159 -12.94 2.69 7.40
C PRO A 159 -12.12 1.43 7.52
N ILE A 160 -12.45 0.52 8.43
CA ILE A 160 -11.76 -0.77 8.56
C ILE A 160 -11.87 -1.57 7.25
N HIS A 161 -13.02 -1.51 6.59
CA HIS A 161 -13.31 -2.26 5.37
C HIS A 161 -12.78 -1.60 4.10
N CYS A 162 -13.00 -0.30 3.90
CA CYS A 162 -12.73 0.37 2.63
C CYS A 162 -11.85 1.63 2.73
N GLY A 163 -11.34 1.96 3.93
CA GLY A 163 -10.60 3.20 4.18
C GLY A 163 -11.52 4.39 4.43
N ARG A 164 -10.91 5.52 4.84
CA ARG A 164 -11.59 6.77 5.17
C ARG A 164 -11.83 7.64 3.95
N VAL A 165 -10.88 7.67 3.03
CA VAL A 165 -10.84 8.55 1.86
C VAL A 165 -11.07 7.75 0.59
N ASN A 166 -11.79 8.34 -0.38
CA ASN A 166 -11.98 7.72 -1.68
C ASN A 166 -10.71 7.88 -2.54
N PRO A 167 -10.04 6.79 -2.96
CA PRO A 167 -8.84 6.87 -3.78
C PRO A 167 -9.03 7.60 -5.13
N LYS A 168 -10.25 7.69 -5.65
CA LYS A 168 -10.56 8.45 -6.86
C LYS A 168 -10.27 9.96 -6.73
N GLU A 169 -10.26 10.51 -5.51
CA GLU A 169 -9.87 11.90 -5.26
C GLU A 169 -8.41 12.19 -5.62
N PHE A 170 -7.56 11.17 -5.56
CA PHE A 170 -6.16 11.22 -5.98
C PHE A 170 -5.94 10.77 -7.42
N LYS A 171 -7.02 10.55 -8.19
CA LYS A 171 -6.99 9.97 -9.55
C LYS A 171 -6.42 8.54 -9.56
N PHE A 172 -6.58 7.79 -8.47
CA PHE A 172 -6.22 6.38 -8.44
C PHE A 172 -7.39 5.56 -8.99
N GLU A 173 -7.10 4.70 -9.94
CA GLU A 173 -8.10 3.80 -10.54
C GLU A 173 -8.18 2.49 -9.73
N LEU A 174 -8.63 2.63 -8.47
CA LEU A 174 -8.94 1.51 -7.59
C LEU A 174 -10.46 1.42 -7.44
N ASP A 175 -11.02 0.23 -7.61
CA ASP A 175 -12.46 0.01 -7.44
C ASP A 175 -12.82 -0.19 -5.97
N THR A 176 -13.31 0.88 -5.34
CA THR A 176 -13.87 0.83 -3.99
C THR A 176 -15.39 0.71 -3.99
N GLU A 177 -16.05 0.83 -5.14
CA GLU A 177 -17.52 0.73 -5.23
C GLU A 177 -17.98 -0.71 -5.00
N GLY A 178 -17.22 -1.71 -5.48
CA GLY A 178 -17.47 -3.12 -5.19
C GLY A 178 -17.28 -3.52 -3.73
N LYS A 179 -16.74 -2.62 -2.88
CA LYS A 179 -16.52 -2.81 -1.45
C LYS A 179 -17.61 -2.17 -0.57
N GLN A 180 -18.76 -1.82 -1.12
CA GLN A 180 -19.85 -1.28 -0.29
C GLN A 180 -20.31 -2.33 0.73
N LEU A 181 -20.26 -1.95 2.00
CA LEU A 181 -20.73 -2.75 3.12
C LEU A 181 -22.11 -2.22 3.55
N PRO A 182 -23.19 -3.04 3.48
CA PRO A 182 -24.48 -2.66 4.05
C PRO A 182 -24.39 -2.66 5.58
N LEU A 183 -24.05 -1.49 6.15
CA LEU A 183 -23.69 -1.36 7.57
C LEU A 183 -24.81 -1.78 8.51
N ALA A 184 -26.06 -1.43 8.19
CA ALA A 184 -27.23 -1.82 9.00
C ALA A 184 -27.33 -3.35 9.08
N GLU A 185 -27.24 -4.05 7.96
CA GLU A 185 -27.33 -5.51 7.90
C GLU A 185 -26.14 -6.17 8.61
N PHE A 186 -24.92 -5.63 8.41
CA PHE A 186 -23.75 -6.14 9.09
C PHE A 186 -23.86 -6.00 10.61
N ILE A 187 -24.24 -4.83 11.12
CA ILE A 187 -24.41 -4.61 12.56
C ILE A 187 -25.51 -5.52 13.09
N GLN A 188 -26.66 -5.58 12.41
CA GLN A 188 -27.78 -6.44 12.79
C GLN A 188 -27.38 -7.91 12.94
N ASN A 189 -26.74 -8.46 11.89
CA ASN A 189 -26.55 -9.89 11.78
C ASN A 189 -25.25 -10.37 12.44
N GLN A 190 -24.20 -9.52 12.44
CA GLN A 190 -22.86 -9.94 12.85
C GLN A 190 -22.39 -9.29 14.15
N ILE A 191 -23.01 -8.17 14.62
CA ILE A 191 -22.51 -7.47 15.80
C ILE A 191 -23.47 -7.57 16.99
N LEU A 192 -24.74 -7.26 16.80
CA LEU A 192 -25.72 -7.21 17.91
C LEU A 192 -25.93 -8.58 18.59
N ASN A 193 -25.68 -9.66 17.87
CA ASN A 193 -25.80 -11.05 18.37
C ASN A 193 -24.45 -11.76 18.56
N ALA A 194 -23.34 -11.09 18.27
CA ALA A 194 -22.03 -11.71 18.37
C ALA A 194 -21.64 -12.00 19.83
N GLY A 195 -21.02 -13.16 20.08
CA GLY A 195 -20.29 -13.38 21.31
C GLY A 195 -19.02 -12.52 21.38
N GLU A 196 -18.38 -12.31 20.24
CA GLU A 196 -17.12 -11.59 20.07
C GLU A 196 -17.22 -10.56 18.93
N PRO A 197 -17.81 -9.36 19.12
CA PRO A 197 -17.96 -8.34 18.08
C PRO A 197 -16.63 -7.93 17.42
N ALA A 198 -15.53 -7.94 18.19
CA ALA A 198 -14.20 -7.62 17.68
C ALA A 198 -13.74 -8.60 16.61
N ALA A 199 -14.02 -9.90 16.76
CA ALA A 199 -13.66 -10.93 15.79
C ALA A 199 -14.45 -10.76 14.48
N GLU A 200 -15.72 -10.37 14.56
CA GLU A 200 -16.55 -10.11 13.36
C GLU A 200 -16.04 -8.90 12.58
N ILE A 201 -15.71 -7.79 13.28
CA ILE A 201 -15.13 -6.60 12.64
C ILE A 201 -13.76 -6.91 12.04
N GLN A 202 -12.95 -7.75 12.70
CA GLN A 202 -11.64 -8.16 12.18
C GLN A 202 -11.72 -8.88 10.82
N LYS A 203 -12.82 -9.58 10.52
CA LYS A 203 -13.03 -10.22 9.21
C LYS A 203 -13.16 -9.21 8.06
N LEU A 204 -13.48 -7.96 8.38
CA LEU A 204 -13.56 -6.87 7.40
C LEU A 204 -12.20 -6.25 7.07
N GLU A 205 -11.16 -6.57 7.83
CA GLU A 205 -9.81 -6.05 7.57
C GLU A 205 -9.21 -6.67 6.31
N PRO A 206 -8.31 -5.95 5.60
CA PRO A 206 -7.56 -6.52 4.50
C PRO A 206 -6.87 -7.83 4.89
N PRO A 207 -7.08 -8.93 4.14
CA PRO A 207 -6.56 -10.25 4.53
C PRO A 207 -5.05 -10.41 4.27
N PHE A 208 -4.39 -9.35 3.81
CA PHE A 208 -2.99 -9.39 3.36
C PHE A 208 -2.02 -9.53 4.52
N LEU A 209 -1.03 -10.40 4.34
CA LEU A 209 0.03 -10.62 5.33
C LEU A 209 0.78 -9.32 5.65
N GLY A 210 1.07 -8.49 4.62
CA GLY A 210 1.72 -7.19 4.80
C GLY A 210 0.94 -6.22 5.67
N TYR A 211 -0.38 -6.16 5.53
CA TYR A 211 -1.27 -5.35 6.38
C TYR A 211 -1.20 -5.77 7.85
N ARG A 212 -1.33 -7.08 8.11
CA ARG A 212 -1.26 -7.63 9.48
C ARG A 212 0.09 -7.41 10.14
N LYS A 213 1.19 -7.58 9.38
CA LYS A 213 2.54 -7.30 9.87
C LYS A 213 2.74 -5.82 10.21
N LEU A 214 2.24 -4.89 9.37
CA LEU A 214 2.29 -3.45 9.66
C LEU A 214 1.49 -3.08 10.92
N LEU A 215 0.29 -3.63 11.10
CA LEU A 215 -0.49 -3.43 12.31
C LEU A 215 0.25 -3.90 13.57
N ALA A 216 0.91 -5.06 13.50
CA ALA A 216 1.67 -5.58 14.63
C ALA A 216 2.89 -4.71 15.01
N LEU A 217 3.47 -3.99 14.05
CA LEU A 217 4.62 -3.12 14.26
C LEU A 217 4.25 -1.68 14.67
N LEU A 218 3.01 -1.25 14.46
CA LEU A 218 2.55 0.09 14.82
C LEU A 218 2.80 0.41 16.32
N PRO A 219 2.38 -0.42 17.30
CA PRO A 219 2.64 -0.15 18.71
C PRO A 219 4.14 -0.16 19.07
N VAL A 220 4.98 -0.87 18.32
CA VAL A 220 6.44 -0.85 18.51
C VAL A 220 6.98 0.54 18.20
N TYR A 221 6.56 1.13 17.06
CA TYR A 221 6.97 2.49 16.68
C TYR A 221 6.38 3.57 17.58
N GLU A 222 5.16 3.37 18.09
CA GLU A 222 4.59 4.23 19.13
C GLU A 222 5.40 4.17 20.44
N GLY A 223 5.94 2.99 20.77
CA GLY A 223 6.89 2.82 21.88
C GLY A 223 8.20 3.58 21.64
N TYR A 224 8.73 3.57 20.42
CA TYR A 224 9.91 4.37 20.06
C TYR A 224 9.63 5.87 20.15
N ALA A 225 8.46 6.33 19.69
CA ALA A 225 8.08 7.73 19.80
C ALA A 225 7.98 8.23 21.25
N LYS A 226 7.54 7.37 22.18
CA LYS A 226 7.52 7.69 23.63
C LYS A 226 8.90 7.80 24.25
N GLN A 227 9.92 7.17 23.66
CA GLN A 227 11.31 7.21 24.11
C GLN A 227 12.14 8.30 23.40
N ASP A 228 11.59 8.92 22.35
CA ASP A 228 12.27 9.97 21.60
C ASP A 228 12.35 11.25 22.43
N ASP A 229 13.58 11.70 22.70
CA ASP A 229 13.87 12.95 23.42
C ASP A 229 14.02 14.17 22.50
N GLY A 230 13.77 13.98 21.19
CA GLY A 230 13.86 15.03 20.16
C GLY A 230 15.28 15.47 19.79
N GLN A 231 16.33 14.89 20.40
CA GLN A 231 17.71 15.24 20.06
C GLN A 231 18.11 14.64 18.73
N LYS A 232 18.67 15.48 17.85
CA LYS A 232 19.13 15.08 16.52
C LYS A 232 20.60 14.68 16.51
N LEU A 233 20.95 13.80 15.58
CA LEU A 233 22.34 13.53 15.23
C LEU A 233 22.96 14.76 14.57
N PRO A 234 24.24 15.08 14.87
CA PRO A 234 24.96 16.15 14.19
C PRO A 234 25.00 15.92 12.68
N THR A 235 24.69 16.95 11.92
CA THR A 235 24.74 16.89 10.45
C THR A 235 26.17 16.80 9.94
N VAL A 236 26.35 16.18 8.78
CA VAL A 236 27.64 16.04 8.12
C VAL A 236 27.61 16.73 6.76
N THR A 237 28.70 17.43 6.41
CA THR A 237 28.88 18.02 5.07
C THR A 237 29.72 17.14 4.15
N LYS A 238 30.47 16.21 4.74
CA LYS A 238 31.28 15.18 4.07
C LYS A 238 30.96 13.85 4.67
N THR A 239 30.97 12.82 3.83
CA THR A 239 30.74 11.43 4.27
C THR A 239 31.74 11.02 5.36
N VAL A 240 31.23 10.57 6.49
CA VAL A 240 32.03 9.93 7.55
C VAL A 240 32.08 8.43 7.27
N ARG A 241 33.30 7.91 7.09
CA ARG A 241 33.54 6.49 6.81
C ARG A 241 33.84 5.72 8.10
N PRO A 242 33.68 4.38 8.10
CA PRO A 242 34.12 3.54 9.20
C PRO A 242 35.56 3.85 9.63
N GLY A 243 35.80 3.93 10.92
CA GLY A 243 37.10 4.29 11.53
C GLY A 243 37.34 5.80 11.65
N GLN A 244 36.45 6.66 11.21
CA GLN A 244 36.60 8.12 11.31
C GLN A 244 35.90 8.69 12.55
N PRO A 245 36.35 9.84 13.06
CA PRO A 245 35.67 10.55 14.14
C PRO A 245 34.29 11.05 13.72
N TYR A 246 33.31 10.90 14.61
CA TYR A 246 31.97 11.49 14.46
C TYR A 246 31.43 11.96 15.82
N ALA A 247 31.06 13.21 15.92
CA ALA A 247 30.60 13.80 17.19
C ALA A 247 29.30 13.18 17.71
N GLY A 248 28.51 12.51 16.86
CA GLY A 248 27.24 11.87 17.19
C GLY A 248 27.34 10.39 17.57
N VAL A 249 28.52 9.80 17.75
CA VAL A 249 28.71 8.35 17.94
C VAL A 249 27.85 7.79 19.06
N VAL A 250 27.87 8.41 20.24
CA VAL A 250 27.11 7.94 21.42
C VAL A 250 25.60 8.02 21.15
N ARG A 251 25.15 9.14 20.59
CA ARG A 251 23.74 9.36 20.23
C ARG A 251 23.28 8.37 19.16
N LEU A 252 24.10 8.14 18.12
CA LEU A 252 23.82 7.16 17.07
C LEU A 252 23.65 5.75 17.65
N GLY A 253 24.53 5.36 18.58
CA GLY A 253 24.43 4.06 19.24
C GLY A 253 23.15 3.90 20.05
N TRP A 254 22.77 4.93 20.81
CA TRP A 254 21.51 4.95 21.53
C TRP A 254 20.31 4.82 20.57
N PHE A 255 20.30 5.61 19.51
CA PHE A 255 19.23 5.62 18.53
C PHE A 255 19.08 4.25 17.85
N LEU A 256 20.15 3.71 17.27
CA LEU A 256 20.12 2.41 16.58
C LEU A 256 19.72 1.24 17.50
N LYS A 257 20.07 1.30 18.80
CA LYS A 257 19.56 0.34 19.79
C LYS A 257 18.08 0.51 20.04
N THR A 258 17.61 1.74 20.19
CA THR A 258 16.19 2.05 20.46
C THR A 258 15.30 1.53 19.34
N ILE A 259 15.68 1.71 18.08
CA ILE A 259 14.90 1.26 16.93
C ILE A 259 15.21 -0.18 16.48
N GLY A 260 16.11 -0.87 17.17
CA GLY A 260 16.40 -2.30 16.98
C GLY A 260 17.40 -2.61 15.86
N ASP A 261 18.09 -1.61 15.28
CA ASP A 261 19.13 -1.83 14.27
C ASP A 261 20.46 -2.31 14.88
N ILE A 262 20.64 -2.12 16.19
CA ILE A 262 21.66 -2.79 16.99
C ILE A 262 20.96 -3.62 18.06
N PRO A 263 21.28 -4.92 18.22
CA PRO A 263 20.70 -5.76 19.26
C PRO A 263 20.92 -5.18 20.66
N ALA A 264 19.91 -5.25 21.53
CA ALA A 264 19.94 -4.67 22.87
C ALA A 264 21.14 -5.17 23.73
N GLY A 265 21.55 -6.44 23.55
CA GLY A 265 22.68 -7.05 24.28
C GLY A 265 24.07 -6.56 23.87
N VAL A 266 24.20 -5.84 22.76
CA VAL A 266 25.50 -5.30 22.30
C VAL A 266 25.95 -4.18 23.24
N GLN A 267 27.14 -4.29 23.80
CA GLN A 267 27.72 -3.23 24.63
C GLN A 267 28.40 -2.19 23.73
N LEU A 268 27.99 -0.93 23.89
CA LEU A 268 28.59 0.21 23.21
C LEU A 268 29.41 1.03 24.20
N ASN A 269 30.54 1.55 23.75
CA ASN A 269 31.37 2.43 24.57
C ASN A 269 30.68 3.81 24.72
N PRO A 270 30.29 4.23 25.93
CA PRO A 270 29.58 5.49 26.18
C PRO A 270 30.44 6.75 25.96
N THR A 271 31.74 6.59 25.78
CA THR A 271 32.70 7.68 25.52
C THR A 271 33.35 7.58 24.14
N ALA A 272 32.82 6.72 23.26
CA ALA A 272 33.36 6.56 21.92
C ALA A 272 33.25 7.85 21.10
N THR A 273 34.30 8.15 20.36
CA THR A 273 34.38 9.29 19.41
C THR A 273 34.61 8.81 17.99
N ILE A 274 34.96 7.53 17.82
CA ILE A 274 35.22 6.91 16.52
C ILE A 274 33.99 6.11 16.09
N TYR A 275 33.60 6.28 14.84
CA TYR A 275 32.49 5.56 14.21
C TYR A 275 33.01 4.22 13.66
N ASP A 276 32.82 3.14 14.40
CA ASP A 276 33.29 1.80 14.02
C ASP A 276 32.42 0.66 14.58
N GLY A 277 32.86 -0.56 14.36
CA GLY A 277 32.33 -1.79 14.96
C GLY A 277 30.83 -1.97 14.77
N ALA A 278 30.12 -2.22 15.87
CA ALA A 278 28.68 -2.48 15.87
C ALA A 278 27.83 -1.32 15.34
N LEU A 279 28.33 -0.09 15.41
CA LEU A 279 27.64 1.08 14.85
C LEU A 279 27.58 1.01 13.33
N VAL A 280 28.66 0.55 12.69
CA VAL A 280 28.73 0.40 11.22
C VAL A 280 27.72 -0.64 10.76
N GLU A 281 27.65 -1.78 11.42
CA GLU A 281 26.68 -2.83 11.08
C GLU A 281 25.24 -2.38 11.34
N GLY A 282 24.99 -1.65 12.42
CA GLY A 282 23.70 -1.04 12.70
C GLY A 282 23.28 -0.04 11.63
N VAL A 283 24.20 0.80 11.14
CA VAL A 283 23.94 1.74 10.05
C VAL A 283 23.67 1.01 8.73
N LYS A 284 24.41 -0.04 8.40
CA LYS A 284 24.14 -0.86 7.20
C LYS A 284 22.74 -1.48 7.26
N HIS A 285 22.35 -2.02 8.41
CA HIS A 285 21.02 -2.58 8.62
C HIS A 285 19.94 -1.50 8.47
N TYR A 286 20.17 -0.32 9.06
CA TYR A 286 19.30 0.84 8.90
C TYR A 286 19.15 1.25 7.44
N GLN A 287 20.27 1.41 6.71
CA GLN A 287 20.29 1.80 5.30
C GLN A 287 19.49 0.81 4.45
N ASP A 288 19.71 -0.52 4.61
CA ASP A 288 18.98 -1.53 3.83
C ASP A 288 17.46 -1.42 4.01
N ARG A 289 16.99 -1.28 5.25
CA ARG A 289 15.55 -1.18 5.52
C ARG A 289 14.94 0.21 5.22
N HIS A 290 15.77 1.21 4.85
CA HIS A 290 15.31 2.53 4.38
C HIS A 290 15.58 2.73 2.88
N GLY A 291 15.82 1.65 2.12
CA GLY A 291 15.99 1.70 0.66
C GLY A 291 17.29 2.34 0.21
N GLU A 292 18.29 2.44 1.09
CA GLU A 292 19.64 2.90 0.76
C GLU A 292 20.57 1.70 0.54
N THR A 293 21.59 1.87 -0.30
CA THR A 293 22.67 0.88 -0.40
C THR A 293 23.40 0.74 0.94
N PRO A 294 23.53 -0.46 1.54
CA PRO A 294 24.09 -0.65 2.89
C PRO A 294 25.62 -0.51 2.92
N THR A 295 26.12 0.69 2.66
CA THR A 295 27.56 1.01 2.64
C THR A 295 28.17 1.11 4.03
N GLY A 296 27.36 1.39 5.05
CA GLY A 296 27.83 1.73 6.38
C GLY A 296 28.49 3.11 6.46
N ASN A 297 28.35 3.96 5.46
CA ASN A 297 28.84 5.33 5.49
C ASN A 297 27.76 6.25 6.09
N LEU A 298 28.17 7.25 6.86
CA LEU A 298 27.29 8.33 7.31
C LEU A 298 27.46 9.49 6.33
N ASP A 299 26.70 9.50 5.27
CA ASP A 299 26.60 10.64 4.36
C ASP A 299 25.43 11.57 4.76
N PRO A 300 25.28 12.75 4.11
CA PRO A 300 24.19 13.67 4.44
C PRO A 300 22.79 13.06 4.32
N ARG A 301 22.56 12.16 3.34
CA ARG A 301 21.26 11.50 3.16
C ARG A 301 20.97 10.55 4.32
N THR A 302 21.88 9.65 4.65
CA THR A 302 21.75 8.71 5.76
C THR A 302 21.53 9.45 7.11
N ILE A 303 22.26 10.54 7.36
CA ILE A 303 22.08 11.34 8.60
C ILE A 303 20.71 12.03 8.62
N ASN A 304 20.24 12.56 7.52
CA ASN A 304 18.90 13.16 7.45
C ASN A 304 17.82 12.11 7.70
N GLU A 305 17.99 10.92 7.13
CA GLU A 305 17.06 9.80 7.29
C GLU A 305 17.03 9.29 8.75
N LEU A 306 18.20 9.15 9.39
CA LEU A 306 18.33 8.83 10.81
C LEU A 306 17.72 9.92 11.72
N ASN A 307 17.66 11.15 11.29
CA ASN A 307 17.06 12.28 12.00
C ASN A 307 15.54 12.40 11.76
N THR A 308 14.93 11.50 11.00
CA THR A 308 13.48 11.50 10.79
C THR A 308 12.77 11.06 12.08
N PRO A 309 11.90 11.90 12.66
CA PRO A 309 11.25 11.58 13.93
C PRO A 309 10.39 10.31 13.84
N PRO A 310 10.29 9.50 14.90
CA PRO A 310 9.43 8.31 14.93
C PRO A 310 7.96 8.61 14.61
N ALA A 311 7.46 9.80 14.95
CA ALA A 311 6.11 10.25 14.62
C ALA A 311 5.86 10.27 13.09
N VAL A 312 6.87 10.62 12.29
CA VAL A 312 6.78 10.58 10.82
C VAL A 312 6.68 9.13 10.35
N ARG A 313 7.44 8.21 10.94
CA ARG A 313 7.38 6.77 10.64
C ARG A 313 6.03 6.16 10.98
N ILE A 314 5.48 6.49 12.14
CA ILE A 314 4.12 6.11 12.53
C ILE A 314 3.12 6.64 11.49
N ARG A 315 3.30 7.86 11.02
CA ARG A 315 2.42 8.43 9.99
C ARG A 315 2.51 7.67 8.68
N GLN A 316 3.71 7.32 8.19
CA GLN A 316 3.91 6.47 7.01
C GLN A 316 3.22 5.10 7.15
N ILE A 317 3.31 4.46 8.33
CA ILE A 317 2.59 3.22 8.62
C ILE A 317 1.07 3.44 8.47
N LYS A 318 0.51 4.46 9.14
CA LYS A 318 -0.94 4.74 9.12
C LYS A 318 -1.45 5.06 7.71
N LEU A 319 -0.71 5.83 6.91
CA LEU A 319 -1.04 6.13 5.51
C LEU A 319 -0.98 4.87 4.62
N THR A 320 -0.02 4.00 4.86
CA THR A 320 0.06 2.73 4.14
C THR A 320 -1.09 1.79 4.53
N LEU A 321 -1.45 1.70 5.82
CA LEU A 321 -2.60 0.93 6.27
C LEU A 321 -3.91 1.43 5.64
N GLU A 322 -4.08 2.75 5.52
CA GLU A 322 -5.23 3.35 4.83
C GLU A 322 -5.30 2.87 3.37
N ARG A 323 -4.19 2.91 2.63
CA ARG A 323 -4.14 2.47 1.22
C ARG A 323 -4.38 0.96 1.04
N TRP A 324 -3.95 0.13 2.00
CA TRP A 324 -4.24 -1.30 1.97
C TRP A 324 -5.76 -1.58 2.04
N ARG A 325 -6.52 -0.75 2.75
CA ARG A 325 -7.98 -0.86 2.87
C ARG A 325 -8.72 -0.55 1.58
N TRP A 326 -8.09 0.14 0.63
CA TRP A 326 -8.68 0.41 -0.68
C TRP A 326 -8.65 -0.81 -1.62
N LEU A 327 -7.75 -1.76 -1.38
CA LEU A 327 -7.55 -2.92 -2.26
C LEU A 327 -8.67 -3.95 -2.09
N PRO A 328 -9.01 -4.73 -3.15
CA PRO A 328 -9.92 -5.87 -3.05
C PRO A 328 -9.41 -6.87 -2.01
N HIS A 329 -10.32 -7.53 -1.32
CA HIS A 329 -9.95 -8.51 -0.29
C HIS A 329 -9.66 -9.91 -0.86
N SER A 330 -10.03 -10.18 -2.11
CA SER A 330 -9.76 -11.44 -2.79
C SER A 330 -9.44 -11.21 -4.26
N PHE A 331 -8.66 -12.10 -4.84
CA PHE A 331 -8.30 -12.09 -6.25
C PHE A 331 -8.56 -13.46 -6.86
N PRO A 332 -9.01 -13.54 -8.13
CA PRO A 332 -9.26 -14.82 -8.81
C PRO A 332 -7.97 -15.61 -9.04
N GLN A 333 -6.83 -14.95 -9.07
CA GLN A 333 -5.49 -15.51 -9.16
C GLN A 333 -4.54 -14.71 -8.24
N PRO A 334 -3.45 -15.30 -7.74
CA PRO A 334 -2.43 -14.56 -7.02
C PRO A 334 -1.91 -13.39 -7.85
N PRO A 335 -1.88 -12.16 -7.31
CA PRO A 335 -1.56 -10.96 -8.08
C PRO A 335 -0.06 -10.75 -8.29
N VAL A 336 0.25 -9.91 -9.29
CA VAL A 336 1.51 -9.17 -9.39
C VAL A 336 1.32 -7.81 -8.74
N VAL A 337 2.19 -7.43 -7.82
CA VAL A 337 2.11 -6.17 -7.06
C VAL A 337 3.35 -5.34 -7.29
N VAL A 338 3.20 -4.13 -7.82
CA VAL A 338 4.27 -3.13 -7.94
C VAL A 338 4.11 -2.10 -6.86
N ASN A 339 5.05 -1.98 -5.93
CA ASN A 339 5.08 -0.90 -4.96
C ASN A 339 6.04 0.20 -5.44
N LEU A 340 5.48 1.35 -5.82
CA LEU A 340 6.23 2.42 -6.47
C LEU A 340 7.34 3.01 -5.58
N PRO A 341 7.10 3.43 -4.31
CA PRO A 341 8.14 4.00 -3.46
C PRO A 341 9.28 3.04 -3.14
N GLU A 342 9.01 1.74 -3.17
CA GLU A 342 9.99 0.70 -2.90
C GLU A 342 10.83 0.33 -4.14
N TYR A 343 10.38 0.75 -5.33
CA TYR A 343 10.96 0.35 -6.61
C TYR A 343 11.02 -1.18 -6.78
N ARG A 344 9.96 -1.89 -6.39
CA ARG A 344 9.88 -3.36 -6.47
C ARG A 344 8.58 -3.86 -7.05
N VAL A 345 8.68 -4.94 -7.82
CA VAL A 345 7.56 -5.78 -8.23
C VAL A 345 7.65 -7.12 -7.50
N ARG A 346 6.50 -7.64 -7.07
CA ARG A 346 6.35 -8.97 -6.46
C ARG A 346 5.33 -9.78 -7.24
N ALA A 347 5.61 -11.07 -7.40
CA ALA A 347 4.60 -12.06 -7.74
C ALA A 347 4.23 -12.80 -6.46
N MET A 348 2.92 -12.98 -6.19
CA MET A 348 2.43 -13.52 -4.93
C MET A 348 2.06 -15.01 -5.07
N ASN A 349 2.23 -15.76 -3.99
CA ASN A 349 1.67 -17.10 -3.86
C ASN A 349 0.19 -17.06 -3.43
N PRO A 350 -0.58 -18.15 -3.60
CA PRO A 350 -1.97 -18.22 -3.14
C PRO A 350 -2.16 -17.96 -1.64
N ASP A 351 -1.16 -18.27 -0.82
CA ASP A 351 -1.15 -18.04 0.63
C ASP A 351 -0.77 -16.61 1.04
N GLY A 352 -0.54 -15.72 0.06
CA GLY A 352 -0.15 -14.33 0.28
C GLY A 352 1.33 -14.13 0.60
N THR A 353 2.16 -15.17 0.51
CA THR A 353 3.62 -15.03 0.56
C THR A 353 4.20 -14.58 -0.77
N VAL A 354 5.45 -14.15 -0.79
CA VAL A 354 6.13 -13.69 -2.01
C VAL A 354 6.75 -14.88 -2.73
N ALA A 355 6.35 -15.12 -4.00
CA ALA A 355 6.93 -16.15 -4.86
C ALA A 355 8.26 -15.69 -5.47
N LEU A 356 8.29 -14.45 -5.95
CA LEU A 356 9.51 -13.79 -6.44
C LEU A 356 9.36 -12.27 -6.32
N TYR A 357 10.47 -11.57 -6.25
CA TYR A 357 10.52 -10.10 -6.39
C TYR A 357 11.64 -9.68 -7.33
N LYS A 358 11.46 -8.52 -7.98
CA LYS A 358 12.47 -7.87 -8.84
C LYS A 358 12.48 -6.37 -8.58
N ASN A 359 13.64 -5.75 -8.81
CA ASN A 359 13.71 -4.30 -8.84
C ASN A 359 12.97 -3.76 -10.07
N VAL A 360 12.43 -2.55 -9.94
CA VAL A 360 11.80 -1.85 -11.05
C VAL A 360 12.32 -0.41 -11.17
N ILE A 361 12.24 0.12 -12.40
CA ILE A 361 12.40 1.54 -12.69
C ILE A 361 11.02 2.07 -13.05
N ILE A 362 10.60 3.14 -12.42
CA ILE A 362 9.27 3.73 -12.54
C ILE A 362 9.32 5.12 -13.18
N GLY A 363 8.17 5.72 -13.40
CA GLY A 363 8.04 7.05 -13.98
C GLY A 363 8.60 8.15 -13.09
N LYS A 364 9.10 9.24 -13.73
CA LYS A 364 9.60 10.43 -13.05
C LYS A 364 8.51 11.15 -12.26
N ALA A 365 8.86 11.70 -11.09
CA ALA A 365 7.93 12.43 -10.23
C ALA A 365 7.21 13.59 -10.93
N TYR A 366 7.87 14.27 -11.84
CA TYR A 366 7.32 15.42 -12.55
C TYR A 366 6.93 15.06 -13.98
N GLY A 367 5.62 15.09 -14.26
CA GLY A 367 5.06 14.97 -15.60
C GLY A 367 4.92 13.53 -16.14
N HIS A 368 5.52 12.53 -15.49
CA HIS A 368 5.57 11.15 -15.97
C HIS A 368 5.40 10.12 -14.85
N LYS A 369 4.60 10.42 -13.81
CA LYS A 369 4.34 9.48 -12.72
C LYS A 369 3.74 8.18 -13.25
N SER A 370 4.20 7.04 -12.73
CA SER A 370 3.48 5.78 -12.94
C SER A 370 2.13 5.85 -12.22
N PRO A 371 1.01 5.50 -12.88
CA PRO A 371 -0.31 5.55 -12.29
C PRO A 371 -0.52 4.46 -11.23
N ILE A 372 -1.50 4.67 -10.35
CA ILE A 372 -1.92 3.70 -9.34
C ILE A 372 -3.27 3.13 -9.76
N PHE A 373 -3.34 1.81 -9.92
CA PHE A 373 -4.55 1.11 -10.36
C PHE A 373 -4.51 -0.40 -10.07
N GLU A 374 -5.65 -1.02 -10.26
CA GLU A 374 -5.83 -2.46 -10.40
C GLU A 374 -6.29 -2.79 -11.83
N LYS A 375 -5.59 -3.70 -12.49
CA LYS A 375 -5.90 -4.20 -13.84
C LYS A 375 -5.58 -5.70 -13.92
N GLU A 376 -5.74 -6.29 -15.12
CA GLU A 376 -5.44 -7.70 -15.37
C GLU A 376 -4.42 -7.86 -16.49
N ILE A 377 -3.36 -8.62 -16.23
CA ILE A 377 -2.42 -9.07 -17.26
C ILE A 377 -3.14 -10.02 -18.20
N GLN A 378 -3.10 -9.72 -19.51
CA GLN A 378 -3.79 -10.48 -20.54
C GLN A 378 -2.85 -11.26 -21.43
N HIS A 379 -1.68 -10.69 -21.77
CA HIS A 379 -0.71 -11.34 -22.64
C HIS A 379 0.70 -10.80 -22.44
N VAL A 380 1.65 -11.57 -22.92
CA VAL A 380 3.08 -11.23 -23.01
C VAL A 380 3.44 -11.08 -24.49
N VAL A 381 4.26 -10.08 -24.82
CA VAL A 381 4.81 -9.90 -26.17
C VAL A 381 6.32 -10.04 -26.10
N PHE A 382 6.85 -11.05 -26.79
CA PHE A 382 8.29 -11.28 -26.93
C PHE A 382 8.85 -10.51 -28.12
N ARG A 383 10.05 -9.96 -27.95
CA ARG A 383 10.77 -9.16 -28.95
C ARG A 383 9.85 -8.09 -29.56
N PRO A 384 9.31 -7.17 -28.70
CA PRO A 384 8.32 -6.20 -29.13
C PRO A 384 8.94 -5.13 -30.02
N TYR A 385 8.12 -4.55 -30.91
CA TYR A 385 8.34 -3.18 -31.34
C TYR A 385 8.01 -2.23 -30.18
N TRP A 386 8.78 -1.14 -30.05
CA TRP A 386 8.40 -0.03 -29.21
C TRP A 386 7.74 1.07 -30.05
N GLU A 387 6.45 1.13 -30.03
CA GLU A 387 5.67 2.22 -30.62
C GLU A 387 5.88 3.47 -29.78
N VAL A 388 6.59 4.47 -30.32
CA VAL A 388 6.92 5.70 -29.59
C VAL A 388 5.65 6.52 -29.41
N THR A 389 5.36 6.93 -28.16
CA THR A 389 4.17 7.74 -27.88
C THR A 389 4.28 9.13 -28.53
N PRO A 390 3.14 9.77 -28.90
CA PRO A 390 3.15 11.11 -29.51
C PRO A 390 3.94 12.15 -28.73
N SER A 391 3.92 12.09 -27.39
CA SER A 391 4.66 13.00 -26.53
C SER A 391 6.17 12.82 -26.68
N ILE A 392 6.68 11.58 -26.56
CA ILE A 392 8.09 11.25 -26.75
C ILE A 392 8.54 11.57 -28.17
N GLN A 393 7.70 11.21 -29.17
CA GLN A 393 7.99 11.47 -30.57
C GLN A 393 8.25 12.97 -30.81
N ARG A 394 7.36 13.86 -30.32
CA ARG A 394 7.49 15.31 -30.49
C ARG A 394 8.61 15.93 -29.67
N ASN A 395 8.71 15.52 -28.41
CA ASN A 395 9.55 16.24 -27.44
C ASN A 395 10.99 15.71 -27.39
N GLU A 396 11.23 14.48 -27.86
CA GLU A 396 12.54 13.85 -27.78
C GLU A 396 13.05 13.43 -29.18
N ILE A 397 12.28 12.61 -29.93
CA ILE A 397 12.77 12.06 -31.20
C ILE A 397 12.92 13.16 -32.25
N VAL A 398 11.93 14.03 -32.44
CA VAL A 398 11.99 15.13 -33.42
C VAL A 398 13.21 16.03 -33.20
N PRO A 399 13.52 16.54 -31.99
CA PRO A 399 14.71 17.32 -31.73
C PRO A 399 16.03 16.59 -32.05
N HIS A 400 16.09 15.26 -31.83
CA HIS A 400 17.26 14.48 -32.17
C HIS A 400 17.43 14.34 -33.69
N ILE A 401 16.37 14.06 -34.44
CA ILE A 401 16.40 13.97 -35.91
C ILE A 401 16.78 15.33 -36.52
N GLN A 402 16.30 16.45 -35.97
CA GLN A 402 16.67 17.80 -36.44
C GLN A 402 18.18 18.06 -36.34
N LYS A 403 18.82 17.53 -35.31
CA LYS A 403 20.28 17.65 -35.14
C LYS A 403 21.06 16.65 -35.99
N ASP A 404 20.50 15.46 -36.17
CA ASP A 404 21.12 14.36 -36.91
C ASP A 404 20.04 13.58 -37.68
N PRO A 405 19.86 13.83 -39.01
CA PRO A 405 18.90 13.10 -39.81
C PRO A 405 19.10 11.59 -39.87
N THR A 406 20.27 11.08 -39.47
CA THR A 406 20.60 9.64 -39.40
C THR A 406 20.28 9.02 -38.03
N TYR A 407 19.72 9.78 -37.10
CA TYR A 407 19.37 9.35 -35.74
C TYR A 407 18.53 8.06 -35.75
N ILE A 408 17.55 7.97 -36.66
CA ILE A 408 16.66 6.80 -36.81
C ILE A 408 17.47 5.52 -37.04
N ALA A 409 18.39 5.52 -38.01
CA ALA A 409 19.24 4.36 -38.31
C ALA A 409 20.19 4.01 -37.14
N LYS A 410 20.83 5.01 -36.55
CA LYS A 410 21.79 4.84 -35.45
C LYS A 410 21.17 4.22 -34.19
N HIS A 411 19.89 4.47 -33.94
CA HIS A 411 19.19 4.01 -32.75
C HIS A 411 18.15 2.90 -33.03
N ASN A 412 18.27 2.23 -34.19
CA ASN A 412 17.42 1.11 -34.58
C ASN A 412 15.92 1.44 -34.63
N PHE A 413 15.61 2.71 -34.98
CA PHE A 413 14.22 3.14 -35.24
C PHE A 413 13.83 2.95 -36.70
N GLU A 414 12.55 3.02 -36.97
CA GLU A 414 11.95 3.17 -38.32
C GLU A 414 10.75 4.11 -38.24
N VAL A 415 10.51 4.83 -39.33
CA VAL A 415 9.34 5.69 -39.53
C VAL A 415 8.29 4.90 -40.28
N VAL A 416 7.07 4.91 -39.79
CA VAL A 416 5.98 4.12 -40.33
C VAL A 416 4.72 4.98 -40.58
N THR A 417 3.90 4.55 -41.51
CA THR A 417 2.52 5.06 -41.66
C THR A 417 1.65 4.59 -40.49
N PRO A 418 0.46 5.18 -40.27
CA PRO A 418 -0.51 4.66 -39.28
C PRO A 418 -0.96 3.21 -39.56
N LYS A 419 -0.74 2.69 -40.75
CA LYS A 419 -1.00 1.28 -41.11
C LYS A 419 0.18 0.36 -40.86
N GLY A 420 1.31 0.91 -40.38
CA GLY A 420 2.52 0.16 -40.05
C GLY A 420 3.47 -0.11 -41.21
N GLU A 421 3.23 0.51 -42.41
CA GLU A 421 4.11 0.42 -43.58
C GLU A 421 5.36 1.26 -43.33
N VAL A 422 6.56 0.70 -43.56
CA VAL A 422 7.83 1.38 -43.37
C VAL A 422 8.03 2.45 -44.44
N VAL A 423 8.22 3.70 -44.02
CA VAL A 423 8.53 4.86 -44.88
C VAL A 423 10.04 4.99 -45.02
N THR A 424 10.77 4.93 -43.92
CA THR A 424 12.24 4.91 -43.90
C THR A 424 12.74 4.31 -42.57
N ASP A 425 13.86 3.66 -42.63
CA ASP A 425 14.64 3.17 -41.46
C ASP A 425 16.09 3.69 -41.47
N ASN A 426 16.34 4.70 -42.30
CA ASN A 426 17.68 5.26 -42.51
C ASN A 426 17.64 6.80 -42.32
N GLN A 427 17.90 7.59 -43.34
CA GLN A 427 17.93 9.05 -43.27
C GLN A 427 16.52 9.63 -43.40
N VAL A 428 16.24 10.64 -42.56
CA VAL A 428 14.93 11.34 -42.55
C VAL A 428 15.02 12.61 -43.40
N SER A 429 14.17 12.70 -44.43
CA SER A 429 14.03 13.92 -45.23
C SER A 429 13.23 15.00 -44.49
N PRO A 430 13.31 16.28 -44.92
CA PRO A 430 12.51 17.35 -44.32
C PRO A 430 10.99 17.06 -44.36
N GLU A 431 10.48 16.44 -45.40
CA GLU A 431 9.06 16.10 -45.57
C GLU A 431 8.66 14.99 -44.59
N VAL A 432 9.48 13.97 -44.44
CA VAL A 432 9.27 12.90 -43.47
C VAL A 432 9.33 13.44 -42.04
N LEU A 433 10.26 14.37 -41.74
CA LEU A 433 10.36 15.01 -40.42
C LEU A 433 9.09 15.81 -40.11
N GLU A 434 8.52 16.52 -41.08
CA GLU A 434 7.25 17.24 -40.88
C GLU A 434 6.09 16.26 -40.68
N GLY A 435 6.06 15.14 -41.38
CA GLY A 435 5.11 14.05 -41.13
C GLY A 435 5.20 13.46 -39.72
N ILE A 436 6.43 13.30 -39.19
CA ILE A 436 6.65 12.86 -37.81
C ILE A 436 6.17 13.93 -36.80
N ARG A 437 6.51 15.20 -37.04
CA ARG A 437 6.12 16.32 -36.14
C ARG A 437 4.61 16.49 -36.08
N SER A 438 3.91 16.37 -37.20
CA SER A 438 2.46 16.49 -37.29
C SER A 438 1.69 15.23 -36.86
N LEU A 439 2.39 14.13 -36.53
CA LEU A 439 1.84 12.81 -36.21
C LEU A 439 1.07 12.14 -37.37
N HIS A 440 1.32 12.53 -38.61
CA HIS A 440 0.89 11.78 -39.79
C HIS A 440 1.76 10.54 -40.03
N LEU A 441 3.01 10.57 -39.52
CA LEU A 441 3.93 9.44 -39.48
C LEU A 441 4.31 9.14 -38.02
N MET A 442 4.47 7.86 -37.75
CA MET A 442 4.83 7.37 -36.42
C MET A 442 6.27 6.88 -36.44
N VAL A 443 6.92 6.95 -35.27
CA VAL A 443 8.24 6.36 -35.06
C VAL A 443 8.08 5.14 -34.18
N ARG A 444 8.74 4.04 -34.56
CA ARG A 444 8.85 2.87 -33.69
C ARG A 444 10.28 2.34 -33.68
N GLN A 445 10.68 1.74 -32.56
CA GLN A 445 11.98 1.08 -32.46
C GLN A 445 11.86 -0.40 -32.80
N LYS A 446 12.76 -0.90 -33.62
CA LYS A 446 12.78 -2.30 -34.05
C LYS A 446 13.11 -3.24 -32.88
N PRO A 447 12.61 -4.49 -32.91
CA PRO A 447 12.97 -5.49 -31.90
C PRO A 447 14.46 -5.78 -31.83
N GLY A 448 14.97 -6.07 -30.63
CA GLY A 448 16.36 -6.43 -30.44
C GLY A 448 16.90 -6.04 -29.05
N ALA A 449 18.17 -6.34 -28.80
CA ALA A 449 18.81 -6.08 -27.51
C ALA A 449 18.92 -4.59 -27.16
N THR A 450 18.92 -3.72 -28.18
CA THR A 450 18.99 -2.25 -28.03
C THR A 450 17.61 -1.59 -27.98
N ASN A 451 16.51 -2.38 -27.99
CA ASN A 451 15.16 -1.84 -27.87
C ASN A 451 14.91 -1.38 -26.42
N SER A 452 14.41 -0.17 -26.24
CA SER A 452 14.17 0.42 -24.92
C SER A 452 13.15 -0.34 -24.06
N LEU A 453 12.31 -1.20 -24.70
CA LEU A 453 11.44 -2.14 -23.98
C LEU A 453 12.15 -3.46 -23.63
N GLY A 454 13.43 -3.61 -24.00
CA GLY A 454 14.14 -4.88 -23.90
C GLY A 454 13.53 -5.95 -24.82
N LEU A 455 13.62 -7.21 -24.38
CA LEU A 455 13.20 -8.36 -25.18
C LEU A 455 11.78 -8.85 -24.89
N VAL A 456 11.05 -8.20 -23.95
CA VAL A 456 9.71 -8.63 -23.57
C VAL A 456 8.91 -7.51 -22.92
N LYS A 457 7.61 -7.49 -23.15
CA LYS A 457 6.63 -6.66 -22.41
C LYS A 457 5.42 -7.48 -21.96
N ILE A 458 4.89 -7.14 -20.80
CA ILE A 458 3.74 -7.77 -20.13
C ILE A 458 2.60 -6.75 -20.17
N ILE A 459 1.49 -7.11 -20.81
CA ILE A 459 0.42 -6.18 -21.15
C ILE A 459 -0.80 -6.40 -20.25
N PHE A 460 -1.26 -5.31 -19.66
CA PHE A 460 -2.53 -5.12 -18.96
C PHE A 460 -3.19 -3.86 -19.49
N PRO A 461 -4.26 -3.95 -20.28
CA PRO A 461 -4.91 -2.80 -20.90
C PRO A 461 -5.36 -1.77 -19.84
N ASN A 462 -4.97 -0.52 -20.04
CA ASN A 462 -5.31 0.61 -19.18
C ASN A 462 -5.30 1.92 -19.99
N PRO A 463 -5.99 3.00 -19.53
CA PRO A 463 -6.06 4.28 -20.25
C PRO A 463 -4.70 4.97 -20.44
N ASP A 464 -3.76 4.77 -19.52
CA ASP A 464 -2.44 5.42 -19.54
C ASP A 464 -1.43 4.71 -20.43
N ASN A 465 -1.81 3.56 -21.06
CA ASN A 465 -0.90 2.72 -21.85
C ASN A 465 0.40 2.33 -21.12
N VAL A 466 0.32 2.11 -19.83
CA VAL A 466 1.43 1.63 -18.99
C VAL A 466 1.50 0.11 -19.04
N TYR A 467 2.70 -0.44 -19.08
CA TYR A 467 2.98 -1.87 -19.04
C TYR A 467 4.30 -2.16 -18.33
N LEU A 468 4.52 -3.44 -17.97
CA LEU A 468 5.80 -3.92 -17.46
C LEU A 468 6.66 -4.39 -18.64
N HIS A 469 7.96 -4.07 -18.64
CA HIS A 469 8.85 -4.46 -19.75
C HIS A 469 10.30 -4.58 -19.30
N GLY A 470 11.14 -5.19 -20.14
CA GLY A 470 12.58 -5.19 -19.98
C GLY A 470 13.21 -3.80 -20.21
N THR A 471 14.52 -3.78 -20.43
CA THR A 471 15.28 -2.54 -20.72
C THR A 471 16.54 -2.85 -21.48
N ASP A 472 17.07 -1.86 -22.20
CA ASP A 472 18.40 -1.82 -22.79
C ASP A 472 19.46 -1.20 -21.85
N ALA A 473 19.04 -0.71 -20.67
CA ALA A 473 19.90 -0.04 -19.69
C ALA A 473 19.81 -0.71 -18.28
N PRO A 474 20.27 -1.97 -18.15
CA PRO A 474 20.16 -2.73 -16.90
C PRO A 474 21.01 -2.18 -15.76
N GLU A 475 22.05 -1.39 -16.03
CA GLU A 475 22.91 -0.75 -15.03
C GLU A 475 22.16 0.24 -14.14
N LEU A 476 21.03 0.78 -14.60
CA LEU A 476 20.20 1.71 -13.84
C LEU A 476 19.51 1.04 -12.63
N PHE A 477 19.40 -0.29 -12.60
CA PHE A 477 18.84 -0.99 -11.43
C PHE A 477 19.77 -0.95 -10.21
N SER A 478 21.05 -0.61 -10.39
CA SER A 478 22.02 -0.43 -9.30
C SER A 478 21.84 0.88 -8.52
N GLN A 479 21.00 1.79 -9.00
CA GLN A 479 20.72 3.06 -8.33
C GLN A 479 19.71 2.86 -7.18
N ASP A 480 19.87 3.62 -6.09
CA ASP A 480 18.90 3.64 -4.98
C ASP A 480 17.57 4.30 -5.41
N ILE A 481 17.65 5.40 -6.16
CA ILE A 481 16.50 6.12 -6.72
C ILE A 481 16.34 5.66 -8.17
N ARG A 482 15.16 5.15 -8.52
CA ARG A 482 14.90 4.53 -9.83
C ARG A 482 13.64 5.08 -10.51
N ASP A 483 13.48 6.40 -10.50
CA ASP A 483 12.37 7.12 -11.14
C ASP A 483 12.82 7.75 -12.48
N PHE A 484 13.18 6.92 -13.47
CA PHE A 484 13.79 7.37 -14.72
C PHE A 484 12.88 7.24 -15.95
N SER A 485 11.74 6.54 -15.87
CA SER A 485 10.89 6.26 -17.02
C SER A 485 9.86 7.37 -17.30
N HIS A 486 9.12 7.21 -18.40
CA HIS A 486 7.99 8.06 -18.80
C HIS A 486 6.63 7.51 -18.33
N GLY A 487 6.62 6.69 -17.27
CA GLY A 487 5.39 6.12 -16.69
C GLY A 487 5.34 4.59 -16.76
N CYS A 488 5.84 3.97 -17.83
CA CYS A 488 5.98 2.52 -17.92
C CYS A 488 6.99 1.99 -16.89
N ILE A 489 6.89 0.71 -16.54
CA ILE A 489 7.66 0.11 -15.46
C ILE A 489 8.66 -0.88 -16.06
N ARG A 490 9.96 -0.55 -15.95
CA ARG A 490 11.05 -1.46 -16.35
C ARG A 490 11.29 -2.47 -15.25
N VAL A 491 11.45 -3.74 -15.61
CA VAL A 491 11.65 -4.86 -14.68
C VAL A 491 13.05 -5.42 -14.85
N GLU A 492 13.78 -5.57 -13.74
CA GLU A 492 15.06 -6.26 -13.70
C GLU A 492 14.87 -7.76 -13.98
N GLN A 493 15.68 -8.34 -14.88
CA GLN A 493 15.59 -9.76 -15.25
C GLN A 493 14.12 -10.19 -15.51
N PRO A 494 13.44 -9.60 -16.50
CA PRO A 494 12.01 -9.78 -16.69
C PRO A 494 11.62 -11.22 -17.03
N GLU A 495 12.56 -12.05 -17.47
CA GLU A 495 12.34 -13.46 -17.82
C GLU A 495 11.75 -14.28 -16.65
N ASP A 496 12.18 -14.02 -15.42
CA ASP A 496 11.68 -14.74 -14.25
C ASP A 496 10.21 -14.38 -13.97
N LEU A 497 9.88 -13.07 -14.06
CA LEU A 497 8.51 -12.61 -13.91
C LEU A 497 7.61 -13.14 -15.03
N VAL A 498 8.11 -13.15 -16.27
CA VAL A 498 7.38 -13.68 -17.44
C VAL A 498 7.12 -15.18 -17.27
N ALA A 499 8.10 -15.97 -16.82
CA ALA A 499 7.92 -17.39 -16.55
C ALA A 499 6.85 -17.63 -15.47
N TRP A 500 6.85 -16.81 -14.40
CA TRP A 500 5.82 -16.86 -13.38
C TRP A 500 4.44 -16.45 -13.95
N VAL A 501 4.35 -15.43 -14.75
CA VAL A 501 3.09 -14.97 -15.39
C VAL A 501 2.54 -16.04 -16.33
N LEU A 502 3.38 -16.74 -17.08
CA LEU A 502 3.00 -17.80 -18.02
C LEU A 502 2.92 -19.21 -17.39
N ARG A 503 3.08 -19.34 -16.06
CA ARG A 503 3.15 -20.65 -15.37
C ARG A 503 1.95 -21.58 -15.62
N ASN A 504 0.78 -21.00 -15.91
CA ASN A 504 -0.43 -21.75 -16.23
C ASN A 504 -0.58 -22.06 -17.74
N ASN A 505 0.31 -21.50 -18.58
CA ASN A 505 0.31 -21.78 -20.01
C ASN A 505 1.11 -23.05 -20.29
N PRO A 506 0.54 -24.06 -20.96
CA PRO A 506 1.25 -25.31 -21.20
C PRO A 506 2.57 -25.11 -21.94
N GLY A 507 3.64 -25.70 -21.41
CA GLY A 507 4.98 -25.69 -22.02
C GLY A 507 5.71 -24.35 -21.95
N TRP A 508 5.30 -23.40 -21.09
CA TRP A 508 6.00 -22.15 -20.82
C TRP A 508 6.71 -22.21 -19.47
N ASP A 509 7.95 -22.65 -19.50
CA ASP A 509 8.90 -22.60 -18.40
C ASP A 509 9.95 -21.49 -18.63
N LEU A 510 10.85 -21.29 -17.67
CA LEU A 510 11.89 -20.27 -17.75
C LEU A 510 12.82 -20.47 -18.96
N GLU A 511 13.16 -21.70 -19.29
CA GLU A 511 14.05 -22.01 -20.41
C GLU A 511 13.39 -21.65 -21.75
N ARG A 512 12.12 -21.97 -21.92
CA ARG A 512 11.35 -21.57 -23.11
C ARG A 512 11.18 -20.06 -23.20
N VAL A 513 10.93 -19.37 -22.07
CA VAL A 513 10.89 -17.90 -22.03
C VAL A 513 12.20 -17.32 -22.52
N LYS A 514 13.34 -17.74 -21.96
CA LYS A 514 14.68 -17.28 -22.38
C LYS A 514 14.98 -17.60 -23.84
N ALA A 515 14.67 -18.81 -24.30
CA ALA A 515 14.84 -19.22 -25.69
C ALA A 515 14.01 -18.34 -26.65
N THR A 516 12.78 -17.99 -26.26
CA THR A 516 11.89 -17.14 -27.06
C THR A 516 12.37 -15.69 -27.10
N MET A 517 12.85 -15.14 -25.96
CA MET A 517 13.44 -13.80 -25.90
C MET A 517 14.68 -13.67 -26.81
N ASN A 518 15.49 -14.71 -26.88
CA ASN A 518 16.74 -14.74 -27.67
C ASN A 518 16.55 -15.32 -29.07
N GLY A 519 15.33 -15.74 -29.42
CA GLY A 519 15.01 -16.30 -30.74
C GLY A 519 14.88 -15.22 -31.82
N GLU A 520 14.42 -15.64 -32.99
CA GLU A 520 14.30 -14.76 -34.18
C GLU A 520 12.90 -14.16 -34.37
N LYS A 521 11.87 -14.78 -33.77
CA LYS A 521 10.47 -14.38 -34.00
C LYS A 521 10.14 -13.09 -33.27
N ASN A 522 10.05 -12.00 -33.99
CA ASN A 522 9.70 -10.69 -33.48
C ASN A 522 8.18 -10.55 -33.24
N ASN A 523 7.83 -9.73 -32.25
CA ASN A 523 6.48 -9.36 -31.87
C ASN A 523 5.56 -10.58 -31.61
N LEU A 524 6.10 -11.65 -31.02
CA LEU A 524 5.33 -12.84 -30.69
C LEU A 524 4.47 -12.59 -29.46
N GLN A 525 3.16 -12.54 -29.67
CA GLN A 525 2.17 -12.44 -28.59
C GLN A 525 1.80 -13.82 -28.07
N VAL A 526 1.77 -13.96 -26.74
CA VAL A 526 1.30 -15.14 -26.00
C VAL A 526 0.22 -14.72 -25.02
N ASN A 527 -1.01 -15.11 -25.28
CA ASN A 527 -2.14 -14.82 -24.41
C ASN A 527 -2.09 -15.73 -23.17
N LEU A 528 -2.44 -15.20 -22.00
CA LEU A 528 -2.57 -15.96 -20.77
C LEU A 528 -3.83 -16.84 -20.84
N VAL A 529 -3.70 -18.09 -20.40
CA VAL A 529 -4.85 -19.01 -20.20
C VAL A 529 -5.76 -18.49 -19.08
N ALA A 530 -5.18 -17.96 -18.01
CA ALA A 530 -5.90 -17.30 -16.93
C ALA A 530 -5.29 -15.90 -16.71
N ARG A 531 -6.13 -14.87 -16.72
CA ARG A 531 -5.70 -13.50 -16.44
C ARG A 531 -5.19 -13.38 -15.03
N ILE A 532 -4.18 -12.56 -14.81
CA ILE A 532 -3.53 -12.36 -13.52
C ILE A 532 -3.74 -10.91 -13.09
N PRO A 533 -4.30 -10.65 -11.89
CA PRO A 533 -4.42 -9.31 -11.37
C PRO A 533 -3.04 -8.64 -11.24
N VAL A 534 -2.94 -7.38 -11.64
CA VAL A 534 -1.78 -6.52 -11.43
C VAL A 534 -2.21 -5.29 -10.66
N LEU A 535 -1.53 -5.06 -9.55
CA LEU A 535 -1.73 -3.93 -8.65
C LEU A 535 -0.51 -3.02 -8.74
N ILE A 536 -0.70 -1.78 -9.12
CA ILE A 536 0.31 -0.74 -8.93
C ILE A 536 -0.13 0.08 -7.72
N VAL A 537 0.66 0.02 -6.66
CA VAL A 537 0.33 0.58 -5.35
C VAL A 537 1.39 1.56 -4.86
N TYR A 538 1.04 2.31 -3.81
CA TYR A 538 1.93 3.28 -3.19
C TYR A 538 1.97 3.07 -1.68
N GLY A 539 2.93 2.31 -1.20
CA GLY A 539 3.17 2.06 0.22
C GLY A 539 4.55 2.56 0.63
N SER A 540 4.61 3.63 1.41
CA SER A 540 5.88 4.17 1.94
C SER A 540 6.39 3.44 3.18
N ALA A 541 5.64 2.48 3.69
CA ALA A 541 6.05 1.53 4.72
C ALA A 541 5.67 0.11 4.30
N THR A 542 6.62 -0.83 4.34
CA THR A 542 6.37 -2.25 4.05
C THR A 542 7.05 -3.13 5.09
N VAL A 543 6.72 -4.42 5.11
CA VAL A 543 7.38 -5.39 6.00
C VAL A 543 7.91 -6.53 5.15
N ASN A 544 9.20 -6.83 5.28
CA ASN A 544 9.86 -7.91 4.56
C ASN A 544 9.56 -9.30 5.17
N GLU A 545 10.15 -10.32 4.60
CA GLU A 545 9.97 -11.72 5.03
C GLU A 545 10.54 -11.96 6.44
N GLU A 546 11.58 -11.23 6.83
CA GLU A 546 12.22 -11.28 8.15
C GLU A 546 11.46 -10.48 9.22
N ASN A 547 10.25 -9.99 8.92
CA ASN A 547 9.41 -9.14 9.77
C ASN A 547 10.04 -7.79 10.14
N GLN A 548 10.95 -7.29 9.30
CA GLN A 548 11.54 -5.97 9.46
C GLN A 548 10.74 -4.95 8.66
N ILE A 549 10.44 -3.82 9.28
CA ILE A 549 9.78 -2.73 8.57
C ILE A 549 10.79 -1.99 7.69
N ARG A 550 10.36 -1.62 6.50
CA ARG A 550 11.10 -0.82 5.53
C ARG A 550 10.34 0.47 5.27
N PHE A 551 11.05 1.59 5.23
CA PHE A 551 10.48 2.90 4.91
C PHE A 551 11.08 3.44 3.63
N PHE A 552 10.28 4.18 2.87
CA PHE A 552 10.66 4.74 1.57
C PHE A 552 10.19 6.19 1.47
N ASP A 553 10.90 6.97 0.67
CA ASP A 553 10.58 8.36 0.40
C ASP A 553 9.21 8.52 -0.28
N ASP A 554 8.52 9.62 0.02
CA ASP A 554 7.28 10.02 -0.66
C ASP A 554 7.60 10.65 -2.03
N ILE A 555 8.11 9.81 -2.94
CA ILE A 555 8.66 10.22 -4.25
C ILE A 555 7.69 11.00 -5.13
N TYR A 556 6.38 10.78 -4.97
CA TYR A 556 5.33 11.44 -5.75
C TYR A 556 4.51 12.46 -4.95
N GLY A 557 4.76 12.62 -3.66
CA GLY A 557 4.01 13.52 -2.76
C GLY A 557 2.63 12.97 -2.35
N TYR A 558 2.34 11.70 -2.60
CA TYR A 558 1.03 11.10 -2.31
C TYR A 558 0.77 10.85 -0.83
N ASP A 559 1.82 10.71 0.00
CA ASP A 559 1.66 10.66 1.46
C ASP A 559 1.21 12.02 1.99
N ALA A 560 1.84 13.09 1.52
CA ALA A 560 1.47 14.45 1.92
C ALA A 560 0.04 14.82 1.47
N ASP A 561 -0.39 14.35 0.30
CA ASP A 561 -1.74 14.62 -0.20
C ASP A 561 -2.79 13.83 0.58
N LEU A 562 -2.54 12.53 0.86
CA LEU A 562 -3.44 11.69 1.67
C LEU A 562 -3.53 12.21 3.11
N ASP A 563 -2.41 12.65 3.69
CA ASP A 563 -2.36 13.22 5.04
C ASP A 563 -3.27 14.45 5.16
N LYS A 564 -3.22 15.34 4.16
CA LYS A 564 -4.11 16.52 4.08
C LYS A 564 -5.58 16.14 3.92
N ALA A 565 -5.90 15.12 3.14
CA ALA A 565 -7.27 14.65 2.96
C ALA A 565 -7.81 14.09 4.27
N LEU A 566 -7.07 13.17 4.92
CA LEU A 566 -7.44 12.57 6.20
C LEU A 566 -7.61 13.61 7.34
N ALA A 567 -6.87 14.72 7.29
CA ALA A 567 -7.00 15.80 8.27
C ALA A 567 -8.26 16.66 8.07
N LYS A 568 -8.85 16.66 6.87
CA LYS A 568 -10.07 17.41 6.54
C LYS A 568 -11.34 16.61 6.76
N GLU A 569 -11.26 15.30 6.58
CA GLU A 569 -12.40 14.42 6.69
C GLU A 569 -12.58 13.94 8.12
N HIS A 570 -13.66 14.42 8.73
CA HIS A 570 -14.20 13.84 9.96
C HIS A 570 -15.29 12.83 9.58
N PRO A 571 -15.35 11.67 10.24
CA PRO A 571 -16.30 10.61 9.91
C PRO A 571 -17.75 11.00 10.17
#